data_20879b2aef1a99d7d24ab212be674017
#
_entry.id   20879b2aef1a99d7d24ab212be674017
#
_cell.length_a   1.000
_cell.length_b   1.000
_cell.length_c   1.000
_cell.angle_alpha   90.00
_cell.angle_beta   90.00
_cell.angle_gamma   90.00
#
_symmetry.space_group_name_H-M   'P 1'
#
loop_
_entity.id
_entity.type
_entity.pdbx_description
1 polymer ?
#
loop_
_entity_poly.entity_id
_entity_poly.type
_entity_poly.pdbx_seq_one_letter_code
_entity_poly.pdbx_strand_id
1 'polypeptide(L)'
;MANKEAFIAGVCDKIDERLLEDRVTVEGNAVSIFLQDLTNYNDINYKPEDFLTKDGRFLFCVGKSLRDLGYNYLDEVTIMSKCSQKIKDRISALGGYKTIQHLLDVVNAENADAILDDLTKSNILIKLYKSGFNLFDEVTLDNGKRIPPFKLFKNFTSTEVLDWYDAKISGLSKVNNNQIIYDEYVDFGEKFISDLQNNVDSGVSFADAGEDINGDKISVAP
;
A
#
# COMPACT_ATOMS: atom_id res chain seq x y z
N MET A 1 -4.96 -18.08 21.31
CA MET A 1 -5.51 -16.72 21.23
C MET A 1 -4.54 -15.63 21.69
N ALA A 2 -3.70 -15.84 22.70
CA ALA A 2 -2.78 -14.83 23.23
C ALA A 2 -1.67 -14.35 22.26
N ASN A 3 -1.37 -15.08 21.18
CA ASN A 3 -0.31 -14.70 20.22
C ASN A 3 -0.74 -13.71 19.11
N LYS A 4 -2.05 -13.53 18.90
CA LYS A 4 -2.56 -12.56 17.89
C LYS A 4 -2.38 -11.12 18.36
N GLU A 5 -2.63 -10.83 19.63
CA GLU A 5 -2.58 -9.47 20.20
C GLU A 5 -1.15 -8.90 20.27
N ALA A 6 -0.17 -9.73 20.69
CA ALA A 6 1.23 -9.29 20.78
C ALA A 6 1.90 -9.05 19.44
N PHE A 7 1.36 -9.63 18.36
CA PHE A 7 1.92 -9.58 17.00
C PHE A 7 1.53 -8.28 16.27
N ILE A 8 0.40 -7.73 16.63
CA ILE A 8 -0.21 -6.56 15.98
C ILE A 8 0.13 -5.26 16.76
N ALA A 9 0.37 -5.34 18.06
CA ALA A 9 0.50 -4.22 18.99
C ALA A 9 1.59 -3.16 18.67
N GLY A 10 2.53 -3.45 17.77
CA GLY A 10 3.60 -2.49 17.45
C GLY A 10 3.35 -1.56 16.25
N VAL A 11 2.29 -1.82 15.47
CA VAL A 11 2.00 -1.08 14.22
C VAL A 11 0.59 -0.49 14.22
N CYS A 12 -0.25 -0.85 15.19
CA CYS A 12 -1.70 -0.78 15.07
C CYS A 12 -2.42 0.29 15.89
N ASP A 13 -1.74 1.17 16.63
CA ASP A 13 -2.40 2.22 17.46
C ASP A 13 -3.33 3.16 16.66
N LYS A 14 -3.44 2.97 15.33
CA LYS A 14 -4.25 3.81 14.44
C LYS A 14 -5.04 3.04 13.38
N ILE A 15 -5.16 1.71 13.47
CA ILE A 15 -5.90 0.90 12.49
C ILE A 15 -7.04 0.21 13.22
N ASP A 16 -8.26 0.28 12.65
CA ASP A 16 -9.43 -0.42 13.21
C ASP A 16 -9.24 -1.93 13.15
N GLU A 17 -9.55 -2.63 14.24
CA GLU A 17 -9.37 -4.08 14.37
C GLU A 17 -10.10 -4.87 13.28
N ARG A 18 -11.22 -4.36 12.78
CA ARG A 18 -11.98 -4.98 11.69
C ARG A 18 -11.21 -5.08 10.39
N LEU A 19 -10.25 -4.17 10.15
CA LEU A 19 -9.34 -4.23 8.98
C LEU A 19 -8.20 -5.22 9.17
N LEU A 20 -7.99 -5.69 10.40
CA LEU A 20 -6.90 -6.58 10.76
C LEU A 20 -7.37 -8.03 10.98
N GLU A 21 -8.70 -8.27 11.00
CA GLU A 21 -9.28 -9.57 11.32
C GLU A 21 -8.72 -10.70 10.46
N ASP A 22 -8.68 -10.50 9.13
CA ASP A 22 -8.21 -11.50 8.17
C ASP A 22 -6.77 -11.25 7.71
N ARG A 23 -6.13 -10.19 8.21
CA ARG A 23 -4.84 -9.71 7.69
C ARG A 23 -3.74 -10.75 7.71
N VAL A 24 -3.63 -11.52 8.80
CA VAL A 24 -2.61 -12.58 8.94
C VAL A 24 -2.78 -13.65 7.84
N THR A 25 -4.03 -14.02 7.56
CA THR A 25 -4.34 -15.01 6.51
C THR A 25 -4.05 -14.45 5.12
N VAL A 26 -4.49 -13.24 4.84
CA VAL A 26 -4.25 -12.57 3.55
C VAL A 26 -2.75 -12.43 3.27
N GLU A 27 -1.97 -11.98 4.25
CA GLU A 27 -0.51 -11.88 4.10
C GLU A 27 0.16 -13.24 3.96
N GLY A 28 -0.28 -14.24 4.74
CA GLY A 28 0.25 -15.60 4.66
C GLY A 28 0.04 -16.21 3.28
N ASN A 29 -1.16 -16.06 2.74
CA ASN A 29 -1.50 -16.53 1.39
C ASN A 29 -0.66 -15.82 0.31
N ALA A 30 -0.54 -14.49 0.39
CA ALA A 30 0.26 -13.73 -0.56
C ALA A 30 1.75 -14.11 -0.49
N VAL A 31 2.31 -14.25 0.72
CA VAL A 31 3.70 -14.72 0.91
C VAL A 31 3.87 -16.12 0.31
N SER A 32 2.89 -17.01 0.48
CA SER A 32 2.91 -18.35 -0.13
C SER A 32 3.08 -18.28 -1.65
N ILE A 33 2.30 -17.45 -2.34
CA ILE A 33 2.41 -17.23 -3.79
C ILE A 33 3.81 -16.75 -4.19
N PHE A 34 4.36 -15.78 -3.46
CA PHE A 34 5.71 -15.28 -3.73
C PHE A 34 6.80 -16.33 -3.53
N LEU A 35 6.65 -17.18 -2.52
CA LEU A 35 7.65 -18.19 -2.20
C LEU A 35 7.54 -19.46 -3.09
N GLN A 36 6.35 -19.76 -3.63
CA GLN A 36 6.15 -20.88 -4.59
C GLN A 36 6.92 -20.65 -5.89
N ASP A 37 6.90 -19.41 -6.39
CA ASP A 37 7.66 -18.99 -7.56
C ASP A 37 8.26 -17.62 -7.34
N LEU A 38 9.57 -17.57 -7.15
CA LEU A 38 10.30 -16.34 -6.89
C LEU A 38 10.29 -15.39 -8.11
N THR A 39 9.92 -15.86 -9.31
CA THR A 39 9.78 -14.98 -10.48
C THR A 39 8.64 -13.98 -10.30
N ASN A 40 7.67 -14.26 -9.46
CA ASN A 40 6.58 -13.34 -9.10
C ASN A 40 7.08 -12.00 -8.51
N TYR A 41 8.31 -11.96 -7.97
CA TYR A 41 8.90 -10.71 -7.50
C TYR A 41 9.31 -9.73 -8.62
N ASN A 42 9.39 -10.19 -9.87
CA ASN A 42 9.83 -9.33 -10.99
C ASN A 42 8.72 -8.38 -11.47
N ASP A 43 7.48 -8.83 -11.45
CA ASP A 43 6.36 -8.17 -12.11
C ASP A 43 5.49 -7.37 -11.13
N ILE A 44 5.85 -7.33 -9.84
CA ILE A 44 4.97 -6.84 -8.79
C ILE A 44 5.63 -5.73 -7.97
N ASN A 45 4.92 -4.60 -7.85
CA ASN A 45 5.33 -3.41 -7.11
C ASN A 45 5.10 -3.53 -5.58
N TYR A 46 5.07 -4.75 -5.01
CA TYR A 46 4.96 -4.89 -3.56
C TYR A 46 6.27 -4.58 -2.86
N LYS A 47 6.13 -3.94 -1.71
CA LYS A 47 7.23 -3.54 -0.84
C LYS A 47 7.09 -4.23 0.52
N PRO A 48 8.17 -4.36 1.30
CA PRO A 48 8.09 -4.91 2.65
C PRO A 48 7.05 -4.20 3.53
N GLU A 49 6.80 -2.92 3.30
CA GLU A 49 5.85 -2.08 4.04
C GLU A 49 4.39 -2.45 3.77
N ASP A 50 4.12 -3.15 2.67
CA ASP A 50 2.79 -3.66 2.33
C ASP A 50 2.39 -4.86 3.18
N PHE A 51 3.32 -5.43 3.95
CA PHE A 51 3.10 -6.49 4.92
C PHE A 51 3.17 -5.92 6.34
N LEU A 52 2.08 -5.98 7.07
CA LEU A 52 2.00 -5.48 8.45
C LEU A 52 2.55 -6.47 9.46
N THR A 53 2.40 -7.77 9.17
CA THR A 53 2.91 -8.82 10.05
C THR A 53 4.42 -8.92 9.97
N LYS A 54 5.08 -9.10 11.13
CA LYS A 54 6.54 -9.24 11.18
C LYS A 54 7.04 -10.45 10.39
N ASP A 55 6.27 -11.54 10.40
CA ASP A 55 6.66 -12.79 9.75
C ASP A 55 6.37 -12.75 8.25
N GLY A 56 5.22 -12.17 7.83
CA GLY A 56 4.93 -11.94 6.41
C GLY A 56 5.99 -11.05 5.77
N ARG A 57 6.30 -9.93 6.39
CA ARG A 57 7.37 -9.02 5.93
C ARG A 57 8.73 -9.71 5.87
N PHE A 58 9.07 -10.49 6.89
CA PHE A 58 10.34 -11.22 6.94
C PHE A 58 10.44 -12.24 5.81
N LEU A 59 9.43 -13.08 5.63
CA LEU A 59 9.43 -14.11 4.59
C LEU A 59 9.40 -13.50 3.19
N PHE A 60 8.63 -12.44 2.98
CA PHE A 60 8.67 -11.67 1.74
C PHE A 60 10.09 -11.16 1.43
N CYS A 61 10.79 -10.57 2.40
CA CYS A 61 12.17 -10.11 2.22
C CYS A 61 13.15 -11.25 1.93
N VAL A 62 12.97 -12.41 2.55
CA VAL A 62 13.81 -13.60 2.28
C VAL A 62 13.65 -14.05 0.84
N GLY A 63 12.40 -14.22 0.37
CA GLY A 63 12.13 -14.61 -1.02
C GLY A 63 12.70 -13.59 -2.02
N LYS A 64 12.47 -12.29 -1.78
CA LYS A 64 13.00 -11.22 -2.63
C LYS A 64 14.53 -11.25 -2.69
N SER A 65 15.21 -11.41 -1.55
CA SER A 65 16.69 -11.48 -1.51
C SER A 65 17.23 -12.69 -2.30
N LEU A 66 16.54 -13.83 -2.25
CA LEU A 66 16.91 -15.00 -3.04
C LEU A 66 16.66 -14.79 -4.52
N ARG A 67 15.57 -14.12 -4.88
CA ARG A 67 15.30 -13.73 -6.26
C ARG A 67 16.38 -12.79 -6.82
N ASP A 68 16.77 -11.79 -6.05
CA ASP A 68 17.84 -10.85 -6.41
C ASP A 68 19.19 -11.55 -6.61
N LEU A 69 19.41 -12.72 -5.97
CA LEU A 69 20.54 -13.62 -6.20
C LEU A 69 20.36 -14.55 -7.41
N GLY A 70 19.22 -14.47 -8.13
CA GLY A 70 18.95 -15.23 -9.35
C GLY A 70 18.25 -16.56 -9.14
N TYR A 71 17.75 -16.87 -7.94
CA TYR A 71 16.97 -18.08 -7.68
C TYR A 71 15.52 -17.91 -8.16
N ASN A 72 14.94 -18.97 -8.73
CA ASN A 72 13.55 -18.99 -9.18
C ASN A 72 12.64 -19.75 -8.21
N TYR A 73 13.20 -20.64 -7.42
CA TYR A 73 12.46 -21.50 -6.49
C TYR A 73 13.09 -21.48 -5.12
N LEU A 74 12.25 -21.66 -4.10
CA LEU A 74 12.67 -21.76 -2.72
C LEU A 74 12.77 -23.24 -2.32
N ASP A 75 13.95 -23.66 -1.87
CA ASP A 75 14.18 -24.96 -1.27
C ASP A 75 15.08 -24.87 -0.02
N GLU A 76 15.09 -25.93 0.78
CA GLU A 76 15.85 -25.97 2.04
C GLU A 76 17.34 -25.79 1.80
N VAL A 77 17.87 -26.39 0.74
CA VAL A 77 19.31 -26.34 0.41
C VAL A 77 19.72 -24.91 0.05
N THR A 78 18.90 -24.21 -0.70
CA THR A 78 19.10 -22.81 -1.06
C THR A 78 19.09 -21.92 0.18
N ILE A 79 18.13 -22.09 1.08
CA ILE A 79 18.08 -21.35 2.35
C ILE A 79 19.34 -21.63 3.18
N MET A 80 19.68 -22.92 3.34
CA MET A 80 20.81 -23.32 4.18
C MET A 80 22.18 -22.89 3.60
N SER A 81 22.31 -22.79 2.27
CA SER A 81 23.56 -22.41 1.63
C SER A 81 23.72 -20.90 1.40
N LYS A 82 22.61 -20.16 1.18
CA LYS A 82 22.66 -18.76 0.72
C LYS A 82 22.22 -17.74 1.76
N CYS A 83 21.36 -18.13 2.71
CA CYS A 83 20.92 -17.21 3.74
C CYS A 83 21.96 -17.05 4.86
N SER A 84 21.99 -15.85 5.45
CA SER A 84 22.81 -15.57 6.63
C SER A 84 22.35 -16.39 7.85
N GLN A 85 23.26 -16.59 8.82
CA GLN A 85 22.91 -17.32 10.06
C GLN A 85 21.70 -16.69 10.77
N LYS A 86 21.62 -15.37 10.82
CA LYS A 86 20.49 -14.65 11.41
C LYS A 86 19.14 -14.99 10.76
N ILE A 87 19.10 -15.17 9.43
CA ILE A 87 17.89 -15.58 8.70
C ILE A 87 17.56 -17.03 9.06
N LYS A 88 18.54 -17.94 9.08
CA LYS A 88 18.36 -19.35 9.45
C LYS A 88 17.81 -19.51 10.87
N ASP A 89 18.38 -18.77 11.82
CA ASP A 89 17.93 -18.78 13.22
C ASP A 89 16.47 -18.31 13.33
N ARG A 90 16.09 -17.28 12.58
CA ARG A 90 14.72 -16.81 12.57
C ARG A 90 13.76 -17.79 11.89
N ILE A 91 14.15 -18.43 10.79
CA ILE A 91 13.38 -19.51 10.16
C ILE A 91 13.19 -20.67 11.14
N SER A 92 14.26 -21.06 11.86
CA SER A 92 14.19 -22.08 12.88
C SER A 92 13.22 -21.72 14.02
N ALA A 93 13.20 -20.44 14.43
CA ALA A 93 12.24 -19.93 15.43
C ALA A 93 10.79 -19.93 14.94
N LEU A 94 10.55 -19.85 13.63
CA LEU A 94 9.22 -19.98 13.01
C LEU A 94 8.75 -21.43 12.86
N GLY A 95 9.56 -22.43 13.26
CA GLY A 95 9.27 -23.85 13.12
C GLY A 95 10.09 -24.56 12.03
N GLY A 96 11.11 -23.88 11.50
CA GLY A 96 12.04 -24.43 10.51
C GLY A 96 11.46 -24.49 9.10
N TYR A 97 12.15 -25.22 8.22
CA TYR A 97 11.74 -25.36 6.80
C TYR A 97 10.36 -26.01 6.64
N LYS A 98 9.95 -26.86 7.57
CA LYS A 98 8.60 -27.49 7.55
C LYS A 98 7.47 -26.46 7.54
N THR A 99 7.63 -25.36 8.26
CA THR A 99 6.64 -24.27 8.25
C THR A 99 6.59 -23.56 6.91
N ILE A 100 7.75 -23.34 6.28
CA ILE A 100 7.82 -22.77 4.92
C ILE A 100 7.17 -23.74 3.93
N GLN A 101 7.50 -25.03 4.00
CA GLN A 101 6.90 -26.05 3.13
C GLN A 101 5.38 -26.09 3.28
N HIS A 102 4.87 -26.02 4.50
CA HIS A 102 3.43 -25.94 4.75
C HIS A 102 2.81 -24.66 4.10
N LEU A 103 3.48 -23.52 4.17
CA LEU A 103 3.02 -22.32 3.46
C LEU A 103 2.98 -22.52 1.95
N LEU A 104 3.99 -23.20 1.37
CA LEU A 104 4.02 -23.50 -0.07
C LEU A 104 2.87 -24.42 -0.50
N ASP A 105 2.40 -25.29 0.38
CA ASP A 105 1.36 -26.28 0.10
C ASP A 105 -0.07 -25.77 0.34
N VAL A 106 -0.23 -24.66 1.08
CA VAL A 106 -1.55 -24.15 1.53
C VAL A 106 -2.36 -23.51 0.42
N VAL A 107 -1.68 -22.93 -0.56
CA VAL A 107 -2.31 -22.10 -1.61
C VAL A 107 -2.03 -22.67 -2.98
N ASN A 108 -3.09 -22.73 -3.82
CA ASN A 108 -2.92 -23.08 -5.23
C ASN A 108 -2.44 -21.86 -6.02
N ALA A 109 -1.33 -22.01 -6.76
CA ALA A 109 -0.77 -20.97 -7.63
C ALA A 109 -1.74 -20.48 -8.70
N GLU A 110 -2.72 -21.29 -9.11
CA GLU A 110 -3.78 -20.87 -10.06
C GLU A 110 -4.64 -19.73 -9.53
N ASN A 111 -4.68 -19.54 -8.21
CA ASN A 111 -5.43 -18.47 -7.57
C ASN A 111 -4.56 -17.23 -7.25
N ALA A 112 -3.34 -17.16 -7.80
CA ALA A 112 -2.37 -16.12 -7.48
C ALA A 112 -2.94 -14.70 -7.65
N ASP A 113 -3.58 -14.41 -8.77
CA ASP A 113 -4.14 -13.09 -9.06
C ASP A 113 -5.20 -12.68 -8.03
N ALA A 114 -6.10 -13.57 -7.66
CA ALA A 114 -7.14 -13.29 -6.66
C ALA A 114 -6.55 -13.06 -5.27
N ILE A 115 -5.54 -13.86 -4.89
CA ILE A 115 -4.87 -13.76 -3.59
C ILE A 115 -4.07 -12.46 -3.48
N LEU A 116 -3.37 -12.08 -4.53
CA LEU A 116 -2.62 -10.83 -4.57
C LEU A 116 -3.56 -9.62 -4.64
N ASP A 117 -4.71 -9.74 -5.31
CA ASP A 117 -5.76 -8.71 -5.27
C ASP A 117 -6.32 -8.53 -3.85
N ASP A 118 -6.53 -9.61 -3.09
CA ASP A 118 -6.96 -9.52 -1.69
C ASP A 118 -5.95 -8.78 -0.80
N LEU A 119 -4.64 -9.00 -1.01
CA LEU A 119 -3.60 -8.23 -0.31
C LEU A 119 -3.65 -6.75 -0.71
N THR A 120 -3.75 -6.48 -2.01
CA THR A 120 -3.87 -5.11 -2.55
C THR A 120 -5.09 -4.41 -1.99
N LYS A 121 -6.26 -5.05 -2.03
CA LYS A 121 -7.52 -4.55 -1.47
C LYS A 121 -7.38 -4.23 0.02
N SER A 122 -6.80 -5.14 0.80
CA SER A 122 -6.57 -4.92 2.22
C SER A 122 -5.65 -3.70 2.47
N ASN A 123 -4.60 -3.54 1.67
CA ASN A 123 -3.71 -2.38 1.74
C ASN A 123 -4.43 -1.07 1.39
N ILE A 124 -5.28 -1.08 0.36
CA ILE A 124 -6.10 0.07 -0.05
C ILE A 124 -7.06 0.46 1.07
N LEU A 125 -7.79 -0.49 1.64
CA LEU A 125 -8.74 -0.21 2.73
C LEU A 125 -8.04 0.42 3.94
N ILE A 126 -6.86 -0.08 4.32
CA ILE A 126 -6.07 0.50 5.41
C ILE A 126 -5.59 1.91 5.07
N LYS A 127 -5.14 2.16 3.82
CA LYS A 127 -4.74 3.50 3.37
C LYS A 127 -5.92 4.47 3.37
N LEU A 128 -7.07 4.05 2.86
CA LEU A 128 -8.30 4.85 2.87
C LEU A 128 -8.71 5.22 4.31
N TYR A 129 -8.73 4.22 5.21
CA TYR A 129 -9.04 4.47 6.62
C TYR A 129 -8.09 5.48 7.26
N LYS A 130 -6.78 5.31 7.07
CA LYS A 130 -5.76 6.26 7.57
C LYS A 130 -5.89 7.66 6.98
N SER A 131 -6.41 7.77 5.77
CA SER A 131 -6.69 9.05 5.10
C SER A 131 -8.03 9.68 5.52
N GLY A 132 -8.75 9.07 6.47
CA GLY A 132 -10.01 9.61 7.01
C GLY A 132 -11.25 9.26 6.20
N PHE A 133 -11.15 8.33 5.23
CA PHE A 133 -12.34 7.87 4.52
C PHE A 133 -13.22 7.00 5.43
N ASN A 134 -14.53 7.25 5.37
CA ASN A 134 -15.49 6.45 6.10
C ASN A 134 -15.64 5.06 5.50
N LEU A 135 -15.27 4.02 6.27
CA LEU A 135 -15.45 2.62 5.88
C LEU A 135 -16.56 1.92 6.66
N PHE A 136 -16.92 2.42 7.83
CA PHE A 136 -17.71 1.66 8.80
C PHE A 136 -19.09 2.23 9.09
N ASP A 137 -19.29 3.52 8.87
CA ASP A 137 -20.62 4.12 9.00
C ASP A 137 -21.47 3.83 7.75
N GLU A 138 -22.77 3.70 7.95
CA GLU A 138 -23.70 3.41 6.86
C GLU A 138 -23.73 4.55 5.84
N VAL A 139 -23.61 4.19 4.58
CA VAL A 139 -23.83 5.08 3.43
C VAL A 139 -25.11 4.65 2.70
N THR A 140 -25.82 5.61 2.14
CA THR A 140 -26.99 5.33 1.31
C THR A 140 -26.52 5.08 -0.12
N LEU A 141 -26.84 3.91 -0.65
CA LEU A 141 -26.60 3.55 -2.06
C LEU A 141 -27.69 4.14 -2.96
N ASP A 142 -27.46 4.16 -4.27
CA ASP A 142 -28.39 4.69 -5.28
C ASP A 142 -29.76 4.00 -5.28
N ASN A 143 -29.81 2.75 -4.83
CA ASN A 143 -31.04 1.98 -4.63
C ASN A 143 -31.74 2.25 -3.28
N GLY A 144 -31.28 3.23 -2.50
CA GLY A 144 -31.81 3.59 -1.20
C GLY A 144 -31.39 2.68 -0.04
N LYS A 145 -30.65 1.60 -0.30
CA LYS A 145 -30.14 0.69 0.75
C LYS A 145 -29.02 1.37 1.55
N ARG A 146 -29.07 1.18 2.87
CA ARG A 146 -28.01 1.65 3.78
C ARG A 146 -27.09 0.50 4.15
N ILE A 147 -25.79 0.67 3.94
CA ILE A 147 -24.79 -0.35 4.24
C ILE A 147 -23.42 0.32 4.51
N PRO A 148 -22.63 -0.14 5.47
CA PRO A 148 -21.25 0.30 5.61
C PRO A 148 -20.41 -0.08 4.37
N PRO A 149 -19.58 0.83 3.82
CA PRO A 149 -18.70 0.54 2.68
C PRO A 149 -17.86 -0.72 2.89
N PHE A 150 -17.32 -0.93 4.08
CA PHE A 150 -16.54 -2.13 4.41
C PHE A 150 -17.28 -3.45 4.15
N LYS A 151 -18.59 -3.50 4.41
CA LYS A 151 -19.41 -4.69 4.11
C LYS A 151 -19.64 -4.86 2.61
N LEU A 152 -19.79 -3.75 1.88
CA LEU A 152 -19.94 -3.76 0.43
C LEU A 152 -18.67 -4.29 -0.24
N PHE A 153 -17.50 -3.83 0.23
CA PHE A 153 -16.20 -4.17 -0.35
C PHE A 153 -15.75 -5.62 -0.11
N LYS A 154 -16.46 -6.40 0.70
CA LYS A 154 -16.15 -7.83 0.86
C LYS A 154 -16.16 -8.59 -0.47
N ASN A 155 -17.04 -8.20 -1.39
CA ASN A 155 -17.20 -8.85 -2.69
C ASN A 155 -16.56 -8.07 -3.85
N PHE A 156 -15.84 -6.99 -3.55
CA PHE A 156 -15.18 -6.15 -4.55
C PHE A 156 -13.72 -6.58 -4.73
N THR A 157 -13.22 -6.41 -5.94
CA THR A 157 -11.79 -6.40 -6.23
C THR A 157 -11.15 -5.11 -5.71
N SER A 158 -9.83 -5.07 -5.68
CA SER A 158 -9.08 -3.87 -5.31
C SER A 158 -9.40 -2.68 -6.21
N THR A 159 -9.55 -2.92 -7.52
CA THR A 159 -9.92 -1.91 -8.51
C THR A 159 -11.33 -1.38 -8.28
N GLU A 160 -12.31 -2.26 -8.06
CA GLU A 160 -13.70 -1.86 -7.80
C GLU A 160 -13.85 -0.99 -6.54
N VAL A 161 -13.00 -1.22 -5.52
CA VAL A 161 -12.96 -0.36 -4.33
C VAL A 161 -12.51 1.06 -4.70
N LEU A 162 -11.47 1.19 -5.51
CA LEU A 162 -10.97 2.49 -5.96
C LEU A 162 -11.98 3.19 -6.85
N ASP A 163 -12.56 2.48 -7.82
CA ASP A 163 -13.58 3.01 -8.73
C ASP A 163 -14.80 3.52 -7.98
N TRP A 164 -15.21 2.81 -6.91
CA TRP A 164 -16.33 3.24 -6.08
C TRP A 164 -16.05 4.58 -5.38
N TYR A 165 -14.85 4.78 -4.83
CA TYR A 165 -14.47 6.05 -4.21
C TYR A 165 -14.27 7.15 -5.25
N ASP A 166 -13.66 6.85 -6.39
CA ASP A 166 -13.47 7.81 -7.48
C ASP A 166 -14.81 8.32 -8.02
N ALA A 167 -15.78 7.44 -8.23
CA ALA A 167 -17.13 7.81 -8.61
C ALA A 167 -17.80 8.73 -7.58
N LYS A 168 -17.60 8.48 -6.28
CA LYS A 168 -18.10 9.33 -5.19
C LYS A 168 -17.45 10.71 -5.18
N ILE A 169 -16.12 10.79 -5.32
CA ILE A 169 -15.37 12.04 -5.36
C ILE A 169 -15.74 12.83 -6.62
N SER A 170 -15.79 12.17 -7.78
CA SER A 170 -16.19 12.78 -9.05
C SER A 170 -17.62 13.27 -9.03
N GLY A 171 -18.51 12.58 -8.31
CA GLY A 171 -19.88 13.04 -8.07
C GLY A 171 -19.93 14.35 -7.26
N LEU A 172 -19.06 14.49 -6.26
CA LEU A 172 -18.95 15.72 -5.47
C LEU A 172 -18.39 16.89 -6.30
N SER A 173 -17.39 16.61 -7.15
CA SER A 173 -16.83 17.64 -8.05
C SER A 173 -17.85 18.14 -9.07
N LYS A 174 -18.77 17.28 -9.55
CA LYS A 174 -19.87 17.69 -10.45
C LYS A 174 -20.91 18.57 -9.78
N VAL A 175 -21.12 18.44 -8.47
CA VAL A 175 -22.01 19.32 -7.70
C VAL A 175 -21.41 20.73 -7.56
N ASN A 176 -20.09 20.83 -7.52
CA ASN A 176 -19.40 22.13 -7.48
C ASN A 176 -19.04 22.70 -8.87
N ASN A 177 -19.24 21.95 -9.93
CA ASN A 177 -18.89 22.33 -11.30
C ASN A 177 -19.92 23.22 -12.00
N ASN A 178 -20.62 24.05 -11.27
CA ASN A 178 -21.20 25.24 -11.86
C ASN A 178 -20.25 26.42 -11.61
N GLN A 179 -19.30 26.60 -12.51
CA GLN A 179 -18.54 27.83 -12.80
C GLN A 179 -17.40 28.25 -11.84
N ILE A 180 -17.52 28.09 -10.53
CA ILE A 180 -16.60 28.76 -9.60
C ILE A 180 -15.16 28.23 -9.67
N ILE A 181 -14.98 26.91 -9.83
CA ILE A 181 -13.62 26.31 -9.87
C ILE A 181 -12.91 26.59 -11.20
N TYR A 182 -13.64 26.66 -12.30
CA TYR A 182 -13.06 26.95 -13.60
C TYR A 182 -12.56 28.39 -13.67
N ASP A 183 -13.33 29.31 -13.10
CA ASP A 183 -12.97 30.74 -13.03
C ASP A 183 -11.79 30.96 -12.08
N GLU A 184 -11.72 30.29 -10.92
CA GLU A 184 -10.56 30.36 -10.02
C GLU A 184 -9.28 29.78 -10.63
N TYR A 185 -9.36 28.68 -11.38
CA TYR A 185 -8.19 28.10 -12.07
C TYR A 185 -7.74 28.94 -13.27
N VAL A 186 -8.66 29.54 -14.01
CA VAL A 186 -8.33 30.46 -15.11
C VAL A 186 -7.73 31.74 -14.55
N ASP A 187 -8.34 32.34 -13.51
CA ASP A 187 -7.81 33.53 -12.82
C ASP A 187 -6.44 33.23 -12.17
N PHE A 188 -6.27 32.05 -11.57
CA PHE A 188 -4.99 31.63 -11.02
C PHE A 188 -3.94 31.43 -12.13
N GLY A 189 -4.31 30.83 -13.24
CA GLY A 189 -3.44 30.62 -14.40
C GLY A 189 -3.02 31.94 -15.04
N GLU A 190 -3.94 32.86 -15.26
CA GLU A 190 -3.66 34.19 -15.80
C GLU A 190 -2.82 35.03 -14.85
N LYS A 191 -3.11 34.99 -13.55
CA LYS A 191 -2.33 35.66 -12.52
C LYS A 191 -0.93 35.06 -12.42
N PHE A 192 -0.81 33.70 -12.45
CA PHE A 192 0.47 33.03 -12.43
C PHE A 192 1.32 33.37 -13.66
N ILE A 193 0.73 33.41 -14.86
CA ILE A 193 1.43 33.81 -16.08
C ILE A 193 1.83 35.30 -16.03
N SER A 194 0.95 36.15 -15.50
CA SER A 194 1.27 37.59 -15.30
C SER A 194 2.39 37.80 -14.28
N ASP A 195 2.36 37.07 -13.17
CA ASP A 195 3.41 37.10 -12.15
C ASP A 195 4.74 36.54 -12.69
N LEU A 196 4.68 35.48 -13.54
CA LEU A 196 5.82 34.95 -14.27
C LEU A 196 6.45 36.03 -15.18
N GLN A 197 5.64 36.69 -16.00
CA GLN A 197 6.11 37.73 -16.93
C GLN A 197 6.69 38.92 -16.17
N ASN A 198 6.00 39.40 -15.13
CA ASN A 198 6.47 40.51 -14.32
C ASN A 198 7.77 40.21 -13.56
N ASN A 199 7.95 38.96 -13.13
CA ASN A 199 9.17 38.54 -12.43
C ASN A 199 10.36 38.35 -13.38
N VAL A 200 10.14 37.89 -14.60
CA VAL A 200 11.19 37.82 -15.64
C VAL A 200 11.66 39.22 -15.98
N ASP A 201 10.74 40.18 -16.15
CA ASP A 201 11.07 41.56 -16.49
C ASP A 201 11.74 42.34 -15.33
N SER A 202 11.44 41.99 -14.11
CA SER A 202 11.98 42.62 -12.88
C SER A 202 13.26 41.97 -12.36
N GLY A 203 13.67 40.82 -12.88
CA GLY A 203 14.85 40.09 -12.41
C GLY A 203 14.70 39.52 -10.99
N VAL A 204 13.47 39.37 -10.50
CA VAL A 204 13.20 38.81 -9.17
C VAL A 204 13.18 37.29 -9.26
N SER A 205 13.88 36.64 -8.34
CA SER A 205 13.95 35.17 -8.20
C SER A 205 12.59 34.53 -7.98
N PHE A 206 12.30 33.42 -8.69
CA PHE A 206 11.03 32.70 -8.71
C PHE A 206 10.72 31.92 -7.45
N ALA A 207 11.64 31.73 -6.55
CA ALA A 207 11.39 30.99 -5.33
C ALA A 207 12.18 31.61 -4.19
N ASP A 208 11.47 32.03 -3.19
CA ASP A 208 11.97 32.03 -1.83
C ASP A 208 12.03 30.53 -1.43
N ALA A 209 13.11 29.87 -1.79
CA ALA A 209 13.25 28.41 -1.62
C ALA A 209 13.48 28.03 -0.14
N GLY A 210 13.24 28.95 0.78
CA GLY A 210 13.47 28.76 2.22
C GLY A 210 14.86 29.16 2.64
N GLU A 211 15.15 28.98 3.91
CA GLU A 211 16.47 29.20 4.51
C GLU A 211 17.23 27.87 4.55
N ASP A 212 18.53 27.94 4.29
CA ASP A 212 19.41 26.78 4.49
C ASP A 212 19.60 26.50 6.00
N ILE A 213 20.34 25.44 6.31
CA ILE A 213 20.63 25.05 7.70
C ILE A 213 21.40 26.10 8.52
N ASN A 214 21.90 27.15 7.87
CA ASN A 214 22.61 28.28 8.49
C ASN A 214 21.74 29.55 8.58
N GLY A 215 20.49 29.50 8.08
CA GLY A 215 19.56 30.63 8.06
C GLY A 215 19.76 31.57 6.86
N ASP A 216 20.54 31.18 5.85
CA ASP A 216 20.73 31.96 4.65
C ASP A 216 19.64 31.66 3.62
N LYS A 217 19.07 32.72 3.03
CA LYS A 217 18.03 32.58 1.98
C LYS A 217 18.59 31.96 0.71
N ILE A 218 18.03 30.81 0.32
CA ILE A 218 18.37 30.14 -0.94
C ILE A 218 17.61 30.85 -2.06
N SER A 219 18.33 31.56 -2.93
CA SER A 219 17.78 32.10 -4.17
C SER A 219 18.18 31.22 -5.36
N VAL A 220 17.20 30.77 -6.13
CA VAL A 220 17.47 30.12 -7.41
C VAL A 220 17.54 31.22 -8.46
N ALA A 221 18.72 31.45 -9.01
CA ALA A 221 18.88 32.39 -10.14
C ALA A 221 18.20 31.82 -11.38
N PRO A 222 17.62 32.67 -12.26
CA PRO A 222 16.99 32.26 -13.51
C PRO A 222 17.95 31.58 -14.47
#